data_7194031b81e810c7ca951620a2a1f1a7
#
_entry.id   7194031b81e810c7ca951620a2a1f1a7
#
_cell.length_a   1.000
_cell.length_b   1.000
_cell.length_c   1.000
_cell.angle_alpha   90.00
_cell.angle_beta   90.00
_cell.angle_gamma   90.00
#
_symmetry.space_group_name_H-M   'P 1'
#
loop_
_entity.id
_entity.type
_entity.pdbx_description
1 polymer ?
#
loop_
_entity_poly.entity_id
_entity_poly.type
_entity_poly.pdbx_seq_one_letter_code
_entity_poly.pdbx_strand_id
1 'polypeptide(L)'
;YDADASNGTFSKRLVSLMKVVMRRNGGGNSSSINRGQLTDLYISPEAEEDIRNFGVDELDEVSRREVITQEGGLLARMFGVNLHVLDELGDGQEYNTYYLDDLSGTLPAGKQEIVVGLDLTNRDSFVMPVRQGVQIFEDPTLHRQRRAGMYGWAEQGFAALDTRRTLLGAL
;
A
#
# COMPACT_ATOMS: atom_id res chain seq x y z
N TYR A 1 -7.31 12.61 -9.82
CA TYR A 1 -6.91 13.85 -9.16
C TYR A 1 -5.40 14.02 -9.33
N ASP A 2 -4.98 14.95 -10.16
CA ASP A 2 -3.57 15.24 -10.38
C ASP A 2 -3.03 16.00 -9.16
N ALA A 3 -2.29 15.32 -8.33
CA ALA A 3 -1.83 15.87 -7.06
C ALA A 3 -0.55 16.70 -7.21
N ASP A 4 0.26 16.41 -8.20
CA ASP A 4 1.52 17.12 -8.44
C ASP A 4 1.89 17.12 -9.93
N ALA A 5 2.17 18.30 -10.45
CA ALA A 5 2.62 18.49 -11.83
C ALA A 5 4.15 18.34 -11.98
N SER A 6 4.87 18.04 -10.91
CA SER A 6 6.32 17.90 -10.95
C SER A 6 6.70 16.45 -11.27
N ASN A 7 7.00 16.21 -12.49
CA ASN A 7 7.85 15.17 -13.11
C ASN A 7 7.97 13.80 -12.42
N GLY A 8 6.88 13.24 -11.88
CA GLY A 8 6.94 11.89 -11.34
C GLY A 8 7.69 11.72 -10.02
N THR A 9 8.10 12.82 -9.37
CA THR A 9 8.85 12.79 -8.10
C THR A 9 7.90 12.76 -6.91
N PHE A 10 8.18 11.92 -5.95
CA PHE A 10 7.42 11.87 -4.70
C PHE A 10 7.55 13.19 -3.93
N SER A 11 6.43 13.74 -3.45
CA SER A 11 6.42 15.01 -2.75
C SER A 11 5.59 14.98 -1.47
N LYS A 12 5.96 15.82 -0.50
CA LYS A 12 5.16 16.04 0.71
C LYS A 12 3.73 16.53 0.40
N ARG A 13 3.57 17.23 -0.73
CA ARG A 13 2.28 17.71 -1.20
C ARG A 13 1.37 16.56 -1.57
N LEU A 14 1.88 15.51 -2.21
CA LEU A 14 1.11 14.30 -2.52
C LEU A 14 0.52 13.69 -1.25
N VAL A 15 1.34 13.45 -0.22
CA VAL A 15 0.88 12.90 1.07
C VAL A 15 -0.19 13.80 1.70
N SER A 16 0.03 15.10 1.71
CA SER A 16 -0.94 16.06 2.24
C SER A 16 -2.27 16.02 1.50
N LEU A 17 -2.23 15.94 0.18
CA LEU A 17 -3.44 15.84 -0.66
C LEU A 17 -4.16 14.52 -0.46
N MET A 18 -3.43 13.41 -0.43
CA MET A 18 -4.01 12.10 -0.14
C MET A 18 -4.71 12.07 1.22
N LYS A 19 -4.14 12.71 2.25
CA LYS A 19 -4.80 12.88 3.55
C LYS A 19 -6.11 13.65 3.44
N VAL A 20 -6.13 14.75 2.69
CA VAL A 20 -7.34 15.56 2.50
C VAL A 20 -8.41 14.78 1.75
N VAL A 21 -8.03 14.10 0.67
CA VAL A 21 -8.97 13.29 -0.14
C VAL A 21 -9.51 12.13 0.69
N MET A 22 -8.66 11.38 1.38
CA MET A 22 -9.07 10.28 2.26
C MET A 22 -10.07 10.77 3.33
N ARG A 23 -9.78 11.91 3.95
CA ARG A 23 -10.66 12.48 4.96
C ARG A 23 -12.03 12.86 4.40
N ARG A 24 -12.11 13.31 3.14
CA ARG A 24 -13.35 13.64 2.45
C ARG A 24 -14.10 12.41 1.98
N ASN A 25 -13.39 11.39 1.50
CA ASN A 25 -13.97 10.13 1.06
C ASN A 25 -14.66 9.35 2.19
N GLY A 26 -14.30 9.58 3.42
CA GLY A 26 -14.94 8.95 4.58
C GLY A 26 -16.44 9.19 4.72
N GLY A 27 -17.03 10.02 3.85
CA GLY A 27 -18.49 10.13 3.59
C GLY A 27 -19.32 10.61 4.75
N GLY A 28 -18.72 11.10 5.81
CA GLY A 28 -19.46 11.47 6.99
C GLY A 28 -19.60 12.97 7.18
N ASN A 29 -20.81 13.43 7.22
CA ASN A 29 -21.12 14.70 7.84
C ASN A 29 -20.72 14.63 9.31
N SER A 30 -19.69 15.38 9.70
CA SER A 30 -19.34 15.74 11.08
C SER A 30 -19.10 14.59 12.10
N SER A 31 -19.40 13.34 11.81
CA SER A 31 -19.08 12.25 12.74
C SER A 31 -17.58 11.91 12.68
N SER A 32 -16.89 11.99 13.80
CA SER A 32 -15.48 11.62 13.91
C SER A 32 -15.21 10.14 13.59
N ILE A 33 -16.22 9.30 13.75
CA ILE A 33 -16.16 7.85 13.54
C ILE A 33 -16.06 7.50 12.05
N ASN A 34 -16.66 8.30 11.18
CA ASN A 34 -16.71 8.02 9.74
C ASN A 34 -15.68 8.79 8.90
N ARG A 35 -14.81 9.56 9.54
CA ARG A 35 -13.76 10.28 8.83
C ARG A 35 -12.67 9.31 8.38
N GLY A 36 -12.39 9.28 7.09
CA GLY A 36 -11.23 8.57 6.56
C GLY A 36 -9.94 9.21 7.08
N GLN A 37 -8.98 8.36 7.43
CA GLN A 37 -7.65 8.77 7.85
C GLN A 37 -6.62 7.96 7.08
N LEU A 38 -5.75 8.62 6.34
CA LEU A 38 -4.62 7.95 5.73
C LEU A 38 -3.68 7.46 6.83
N THR A 39 -3.61 6.16 7.01
CA THR A 39 -2.76 5.52 8.03
C THR A 39 -1.55 4.86 7.42
N ASP A 40 -1.70 4.27 6.24
CA ASP A 40 -0.68 3.47 5.58
C ASP A 40 -0.56 3.89 4.12
N LEU A 41 0.67 3.99 3.65
CA LEU A 41 1.03 4.37 2.30
C LEU A 41 2.02 3.36 1.74
N TYR A 42 1.66 2.77 0.60
CA TYR A 42 2.49 1.83 -0.13
C TYR A 42 3.12 2.56 -1.30
N ILE A 43 4.42 2.50 -1.37
CA ILE A 43 5.26 3.23 -2.34
C ILE A 43 6.26 2.30 -3.00
N SER A 44 6.80 2.73 -4.12
CA SER A 44 7.91 2.08 -4.80
C SER A 44 9.26 2.36 -4.12
N PRO A 45 10.30 1.58 -4.41
CA PRO A 45 11.66 1.88 -4.00
C PRO A 45 12.18 3.21 -4.55
N GLU A 46 11.76 3.61 -5.76
CA GLU A 46 12.09 4.87 -6.40
C GLU A 46 11.50 6.05 -5.61
N ALA A 47 10.25 5.95 -5.20
CA ALA A 47 9.62 6.95 -4.35
C ALA A 47 10.26 7.02 -2.95
N GLU A 48 10.78 5.91 -2.43
CA GLU A 48 11.57 5.90 -1.20
C GLU A 48 12.89 6.65 -1.37
N GLU A 49 13.57 6.50 -2.52
CA GLU A 49 14.78 7.25 -2.83
C GLU A 49 14.51 8.75 -2.85
N ASP A 50 13.42 9.18 -3.48
CA ASP A 50 13.00 10.58 -3.48
C ASP A 50 12.82 11.14 -2.07
N ILE A 51 12.19 10.36 -1.18
CA ILE A 51 11.99 10.77 0.21
C ILE A 51 13.34 10.91 0.95
N ARG A 52 14.28 10.03 0.69
CA ARG A 52 15.64 10.14 1.28
C ARG A 52 16.38 11.37 0.81
N ASN A 53 16.08 11.84 -0.39
CA ASN A 53 16.67 13.05 -0.96
C ASN A 53 15.99 14.35 -0.49
N PHE A 54 14.92 14.26 0.31
CA PHE A 54 14.31 15.46 0.89
C PHE A 54 15.29 16.24 1.74
N GLY A 55 15.31 17.55 1.52
CA GLY A 55 16.10 18.45 2.34
C GLY A 55 15.65 18.45 3.80
N VAL A 56 16.58 18.82 4.70
CA VAL A 56 16.33 18.90 6.14
C VAL A 56 15.13 19.80 6.46
N ASP A 57 14.90 20.82 5.64
CA ASP A 57 13.80 21.78 5.81
C ASP A 57 12.44 21.26 5.28
N GLU A 58 12.42 20.15 4.56
CA GLU A 58 11.22 19.57 3.99
C GLU A 58 10.54 18.55 4.90
N LEU A 59 11.27 18.03 5.89
CA LEU A 59 10.76 17.08 6.85
C LEU A 59 10.34 17.77 8.14
N ASP A 60 9.25 17.34 8.74
CA ASP A 60 8.90 17.72 10.10
C ASP A 60 9.86 17.07 11.11
N GLU A 61 9.93 17.59 12.33
CA GLU A 61 10.89 17.15 13.33
C GLU A 61 10.80 15.64 13.66
N VAL A 62 9.58 15.11 13.65
CA VAL A 62 9.34 13.68 13.92
C VAL A 62 9.83 12.81 12.77
N SER A 63 9.43 13.16 11.53
CA SER A 63 9.85 12.43 10.33
C SER A 63 11.35 12.49 10.12
N ARG A 64 11.97 13.64 10.40
CA ARG A 64 13.43 13.81 10.36
C ARG A 64 14.13 12.84 11.31
N ARG A 65 13.64 12.70 12.53
CA ARG A 65 14.20 11.78 13.53
C ARG A 65 14.07 10.33 13.07
N GLU A 66 12.92 9.96 12.53
CA GLU A 66 12.67 8.61 12.05
C GLU A 66 13.55 8.25 10.85
N VAL A 67 13.72 9.16 9.90
CA VAL A 67 14.62 8.98 8.75
C VAL A 67 16.09 8.84 9.15
N ILE A 68 16.53 9.61 10.15
CA ILE A 68 17.95 9.61 10.59
C ILE A 68 18.28 8.42 11.49
N THR A 69 17.34 7.95 12.31
CA THR A 69 17.62 6.90 13.31
C THR A 69 17.49 5.49 12.77
N GLN A 70 16.98 5.29 11.58
CA GLN A 70 16.76 3.96 11.03
C GLN A 70 18.04 3.36 10.44
N GLU A 71 18.75 2.58 11.26
CA GLU A 71 19.78 1.66 10.79
C GLU A 71 19.11 0.57 9.95
N GLY A 72 19.28 0.60 8.63
CA GLY A 72 18.77 -0.41 7.72
C GLY A 72 17.91 0.11 6.57
N GLY A 73 17.68 1.40 6.48
CA GLY A 73 17.17 2.00 5.24
C GLY A 73 15.67 1.92 4.98
N LEU A 74 14.85 1.41 5.89
CA LEU A 74 13.40 1.40 5.75
C LEU A 74 12.79 2.63 6.45
N LEU A 75 12.17 3.51 5.68
CA LEU A 75 11.35 4.59 6.21
C LEU A 75 10.08 3.97 6.83
N ALA A 76 9.97 4.01 8.15
CA ALA A 76 8.82 3.43 8.83
C ALA A 76 7.61 4.38 8.84
N ARG A 77 7.84 5.70 8.96
CA ARG A 77 6.76 6.66 9.13
C ARG A 77 7.14 8.06 8.67
N MET A 78 6.21 8.74 8.00
CA MET A 78 6.38 10.12 7.56
C MET A 78 5.06 10.89 7.70
N PHE A 79 5.09 12.10 8.26
CA PHE A 79 3.90 12.94 8.48
C PHE A 79 2.74 12.22 9.16
N GLY A 80 3.05 11.28 10.07
CA GLY A 80 2.03 10.49 10.77
C GLY A 80 1.36 9.40 9.92
N VAL A 81 1.97 9.01 8.79
CA VAL A 81 1.56 7.91 7.93
C VAL A 81 2.65 6.84 7.96
N ASN A 82 2.28 5.58 8.10
CA ASN A 82 3.21 4.46 7.98
C ASN A 82 3.56 4.27 6.50
N LEU A 83 4.84 4.11 6.21
CA LEU A 83 5.33 3.86 4.86
C LEU A 83 5.67 2.38 4.70
N HIS A 84 5.22 1.81 3.61
CA HIS A 84 5.52 0.44 3.21
C HIS A 84 6.10 0.46 1.81
N VAL A 85 7.33 0.01 1.67
CA VAL A 85 7.98 -0.09 0.37
C VAL A 85 7.66 -1.47 -0.22
N LEU A 86 7.15 -1.49 -1.44
CA LEU A 86 6.87 -2.70 -2.19
C LEU A 86 7.66 -2.68 -3.50
N ASP A 87 8.49 -3.71 -3.68
CA ASP A 87 9.31 -3.86 -4.88
C ASP A 87 8.49 -4.09 -6.16
N GLU A 88 7.23 -4.51 -6.00
CA GLU A 88 6.29 -4.74 -7.11
C GLU A 88 5.55 -3.47 -7.55
N LEU A 89 5.75 -2.35 -6.84
CA LEU A 89 5.31 -1.01 -7.27
C LEU A 89 6.45 -0.30 -8.00
N GLY A 90 6.10 0.57 -8.94
CA GLY A 90 7.05 1.35 -9.74
C GLY A 90 6.74 1.25 -11.23
N ASP A 91 7.40 2.08 -12.03
CA ASP A 91 7.22 2.06 -13.47
C ASP A 91 7.68 0.71 -14.07
N GLY A 92 6.81 0.08 -14.86
CA GLY A 92 7.05 -1.23 -15.45
C GLY A 92 7.01 -2.41 -14.49
N GLN A 93 6.73 -2.22 -13.20
CA GLN A 93 6.61 -3.29 -12.22
C GLN A 93 5.23 -3.97 -12.26
N GLU A 94 5.12 -5.13 -11.59
CA GLU A 94 3.97 -6.03 -11.72
C GLU A 94 2.64 -5.37 -11.35
N TYR A 95 2.55 -4.67 -10.21
CA TYR A 95 1.30 -4.05 -9.80
C TYR A 95 0.92 -2.83 -10.63
N ASN A 96 1.90 -2.08 -11.09
CA ASN A 96 1.68 -0.95 -11.98
C ASN A 96 1.16 -1.42 -13.34
N THR A 97 1.79 -2.45 -13.90
CA THR A 97 1.38 -3.10 -15.15
C THR A 97 -0.01 -3.72 -15.03
N TYR A 98 -0.30 -4.42 -13.94
CA TYR A 98 -1.62 -4.98 -13.65
C TYR A 98 -2.71 -3.90 -13.60
N TYR A 99 -2.42 -2.76 -12.97
CA TYR A 99 -3.37 -1.64 -12.92
C TYR A 99 -3.66 -1.07 -14.30
N LEU A 100 -2.62 -0.87 -15.12
CA LEU A 100 -2.74 -0.25 -16.45
C LEU A 100 -3.37 -1.21 -17.47
N ASP A 101 -2.91 -2.43 -17.54
CA ASP A 101 -3.26 -3.39 -18.59
C ASP A 101 -4.48 -4.23 -18.20
N ASP A 102 -4.45 -4.90 -17.07
CA ASP A 102 -5.52 -5.84 -16.68
C ASP A 102 -6.75 -5.12 -16.16
N LEU A 103 -6.59 -4.07 -15.39
CA LEU A 103 -7.70 -3.27 -14.85
C LEU A 103 -8.09 -2.10 -15.76
N SER A 104 -7.40 -1.91 -16.88
CA SER A 104 -7.61 -0.77 -17.80
C SER A 104 -7.56 0.57 -17.06
N GLY A 105 -6.70 0.68 -16.07
CA GLY A 105 -6.46 1.89 -15.31
C GLY A 105 -5.80 2.97 -16.19
N THR A 106 -5.94 4.21 -15.79
CA THR A 106 -5.30 5.32 -16.48
C THR A 106 -4.54 6.18 -15.50
N LEU A 107 -3.33 6.56 -15.86
CA LEU A 107 -2.55 7.54 -15.13
C LEU A 107 -2.71 8.93 -15.76
N PRO A 108 -2.69 10.01 -14.98
CA PRO A 108 -2.63 11.37 -15.50
C PRO A 108 -1.41 11.57 -16.39
N ALA A 109 -1.49 12.52 -17.33
CA ALA A 109 -0.38 12.81 -18.24
C ALA A 109 0.90 13.17 -17.45
N GLY A 110 2.01 12.53 -17.81
CA GLY A 110 3.31 12.74 -17.16
C GLY A 110 3.51 11.96 -15.85
N LYS A 111 2.56 11.08 -15.49
CA LYS A 111 2.68 10.16 -14.36
C LYS A 111 2.96 8.75 -14.84
N GLN A 112 3.81 8.04 -14.13
CA GLN A 112 4.32 6.73 -14.57
C GLN A 112 4.01 5.61 -13.57
N GLU A 113 3.80 5.94 -12.29
CA GLU A 113 3.59 4.93 -11.27
C GLU A 113 2.43 5.25 -10.34
N ILE A 114 1.92 4.21 -9.68
CA ILE A 114 0.86 4.31 -8.69
C ILE A 114 1.41 4.27 -7.27
N VAL A 115 0.72 4.99 -6.39
CA VAL A 115 0.91 4.96 -4.94
C VAL A 115 -0.41 4.59 -4.29
N VAL A 116 -0.39 3.66 -3.35
CA VAL A 116 -1.60 3.16 -2.71
C VAL A 116 -1.69 3.66 -1.28
N GLY A 117 -2.74 4.38 -0.96
CA GLY A 117 -3.04 4.83 0.40
C GLY A 117 -4.21 4.06 1.01
N LEU A 118 -4.05 3.60 2.24
CA LEU A 118 -5.07 2.87 2.97
C LEU A 118 -5.43 3.55 4.29
N ASP A 119 -6.69 3.39 4.68
CA ASP A 119 -7.18 3.68 6.01
C ASP A 119 -7.45 2.37 6.74
N LEU A 120 -6.54 1.99 7.63
CA LEU A 120 -6.64 0.77 8.44
C LEU A 120 -7.18 1.04 9.85
N THR A 121 -7.72 2.22 10.12
CA THR A 121 -8.31 2.55 11.42
C THR A 121 -9.56 1.72 11.72
N ASN A 122 -10.33 1.40 10.68
CA ASN A 122 -11.49 0.53 10.81
C ASN A 122 -11.15 -0.89 10.33
N ARG A 123 -11.11 -1.82 11.27
CA ARG A 123 -10.76 -3.22 11.01
C ARG A 123 -11.77 -3.96 10.12
N ASP A 124 -13.00 -3.43 10.02
CA ASP A 124 -14.06 -4.05 9.22
C ASP A 124 -14.00 -3.64 7.75
N SER A 125 -13.10 -2.74 7.37
CA SER A 125 -12.99 -2.26 5.98
C SER A 125 -12.39 -3.30 5.04
N PHE A 126 -11.50 -4.14 5.55
CA PHE A 126 -10.83 -5.19 4.79
C PHE A 126 -10.97 -6.51 5.54
N VAL A 127 -11.44 -7.53 4.86
CA VAL A 127 -11.65 -8.85 5.47
C VAL A 127 -10.96 -9.94 4.67
N MET A 128 -10.45 -10.91 5.38
CA MET A 128 -9.90 -12.14 4.80
C MET A 128 -10.77 -13.31 5.27
N PRO A 129 -11.86 -13.64 4.54
CA PRO A 129 -12.65 -14.80 4.87
C PRO A 129 -11.81 -16.07 4.66
N VAL A 130 -11.70 -16.88 5.69
CA VAL A 130 -11.05 -18.19 5.65
C VAL A 130 -12.12 -19.24 5.71
N ARG A 131 -12.34 -19.94 4.60
CA ARG A 131 -13.25 -21.09 4.55
C ARG A 131 -12.59 -22.31 5.15
N GLN A 132 -11.32 -22.53 4.81
CA GLN A 132 -10.55 -23.63 5.33
C GLN A 132 -9.11 -23.20 5.62
N GLY A 133 -8.67 -23.39 6.85
CA GLY A 133 -7.29 -23.18 7.24
C GLY A 133 -6.36 -24.20 6.57
N VAL A 134 -5.06 -23.98 6.68
CA VAL A 134 -4.05 -24.90 6.14
C VAL A 134 -4.25 -26.30 6.72
N GLN A 135 -4.49 -27.27 5.87
CA GLN A 135 -4.52 -28.68 6.21
C GLN A 135 -3.40 -29.40 5.47
N ILE A 136 -2.66 -30.23 6.19
CA ILE A 136 -1.57 -31.00 5.64
C ILE A 136 -1.96 -32.48 5.66
N PHE A 137 -1.83 -33.14 4.53
CA PHE A 137 -2.14 -34.53 4.35
C PHE A 137 -0.92 -35.30 3.89
N GLU A 138 -0.79 -36.52 4.35
CA GLU A 138 0.19 -37.44 3.84
C GLU A 138 -0.34 -38.14 2.57
N ASP A 139 0.48 -38.29 1.55
CA ASP A 139 0.08 -38.98 0.32
C ASP A 139 0.32 -40.49 0.47
N PRO A 140 -0.73 -41.31 0.69
CA PRO A 140 -0.61 -42.72 0.89
C PRO A 140 -0.18 -43.47 -0.37
N THR A 141 -0.28 -42.86 -1.54
CA THR A 141 0.08 -43.54 -2.82
C THR A 141 1.58 -43.62 -2.99
N LEU A 142 2.36 -42.76 -2.39
CA LEU A 142 3.81 -42.74 -2.46
C LEU A 142 4.47 -43.78 -1.59
N HIS A 143 3.77 -44.32 -0.59
CA HIS A 143 4.29 -45.42 0.27
C HIS A 143 4.64 -46.65 -0.53
N ARG A 144 3.89 -46.99 -1.58
CA ARG A 144 4.16 -48.12 -2.49
C ARG A 144 5.46 -47.94 -3.25
N GLN A 145 5.94 -46.71 -3.41
CA GLN A 145 7.17 -46.36 -4.09
C GLN A 145 8.33 -46.14 -3.11
N ARG A 146 8.15 -46.44 -1.81
CA ARG A 146 9.11 -46.14 -0.73
C ARG A 146 9.48 -44.65 -0.68
N ARG A 147 8.53 -43.76 -0.99
CA ARG A 147 8.66 -42.32 -0.91
C ARG A 147 7.62 -41.78 0.08
N ALA A 148 7.98 -40.74 0.80
CA ALA A 148 7.04 -39.94 1.61
C ALA A 148 6.75 -38.63 0.91
N GLY A 149 5.49 -38.23 0.84
CA GLY A 149 5.05 -36.95 0.31
C GLY A 149 3.97 -36.39 1.17
N MET A 150 3.96 -35.07 1.29
CA MET A 150 2.93 -34.33 1.96
C MET A 150 2.36 -33.32 0.99
N TYR A 151 1.05 -33.11 1.03
CA TYR A 151 0.41 -32.02 0.33
C TYR A 151 -0.47 -31.22 1.30
N GLY A 152 -0.54 -29.94 1.07
CA GLY A 152 -1.36 -29.05 1.88
C GLY A 152 -2.23 -28.15 1.01
N TRP A 153 -3.37 -27.78 1.51
CA TRP A 153 -4.22 -26.82 0.87
C TRP A 153 -4.94 -25.94 1.89
N ALA A 154 -5.31 -24.76 1.47
CA ALA A 154 -6.09 -23.80 2.24
C ALA A 154 -7.03 -23.05 1.29
N GLU A 155 -8.15 -22.63 1.77
CA GLU A 155 -9.11 -21.83 1.02
C GLU A 155 -9.37 -20.53 1.78
N GLN A 156 -8.90 -19.43 1.18
CA GLN A 156 -9.04 -18.09 1.74
C GLN A 156 -9.27 -17.09 0.62
N GLY A 157 -9.86 -15.96 0.96
CA GLY A 157 -10.10 -14.89 0.02
C GLY A 157 -9.79 -13.54 0.64
N PHE A 158 -9.85 -12.49 -0.16
CA PHE A 158 -9.74 -11.10 0.30
C PHE A 158 -10.95 -10.33 -0.22
N ALA A 159 -11.45 -9.42 0.60
CA ALA A 159 -12.51 -8.51 0.19
C ALA A 159 -12.36 -7.16 0.88
N ALA A 160 -12.53 -6.09 0.10
CA ALA A 160 -12.70 -4.74 0.63
C ALA A 160 -14.21 -4.49 0.80
N LEU A 161 -14.66 -4.32 2.03
CA LEU A 161 -16.06 -4.03 2.35
C LEU A 161 -16.38 -2.54 2.21
N ASP A 162 -15.39 -1.69 2.44
CA ASP A 162 -15.52 -0.24 2.29
C ASP A 162 -14.41 0.30 1.37
N THR A 163 -14.73 0.46 0.09
CA THR A 163 -13.81 0.97 -0.93
C THR A 163 -13.41 2.43 -0.72
N ARG A 164 -14.14 3.20 0.11
CA ARG A 164 -13.79 4.58 0.45
C ARG A 164 -12.52 4.68 1.31
N ARG A 165 -12.05 3.55 1.83
CA ARG A 165 -10.84 3.43 2.66
C ARG A 165 -9.58 3.16 1.84
N THR A 166 -9.71 3.13 0.53
CA THR A 166 -8.59 2.95 -0.41
C THR A 166 -8.48 4.17 -1.31
N LEU A 167 -7.28 4.62 -1.54
CA LEU A 167 -6.98 5.75 -2.41
C LEU A 167 -5.77 5.43 -3.27
N LEU A 168 -5.89 5.69 -4.57
CA LEU A 168 -4.76 5.65 -5.49
C LEU A 168 -4.27 7.06 -5.75
N GLY A 169 -2.98 7.26 -5.63
CA GLY A 169 -2.23 8.41 -6.10
C GLY A 169 -1.39 8.04 -7.31
N ALA A 170 -0.90 9.03 -8.03
CA ALA A 170 -0.01 8.85 -9.17
C ALA A 170 1.22 9.75 -9.05
N LEU A 171 2.39 9.21 -9.40
CA LEU A 171 3.69 9.89 -9.46
C LEU A 171 4.17 10.01 -10.90
#